data_5a7f527589263cd8c9fcad548357d067
#
_entry.id   5a7f527589263cd8c9fcad548357d067
#
_cell.length_a   1.000
_cell.length_b   1.000
_cell.length_c   1.000
_cell.angle_alpha   90.00
_cell.angle_beta   90.00
_cell.angle_gamma   90.00
#
_symmetry.space_group_name_H-M   'P 1'
#
loop_
_entity.id
_entity.type
_entity.pdbx_description
1 polymer ?
#
loop_
_entity_poly.entity_id
_entity_poly.type
_entity_poly.pdbx_seq_one_letter_code
_entity_poly.pdbx_strand_id
1 'polypeptide(L)'
;AFDTFLNIIQTLQNELMPENEHSAYTFEIYQNYKQQIQMMDDTKLSSYKKENYPEHARVMDHLKKTLKNMAEERLNEDDFVSDARDASIINTALINLAKHTYQNCVRIKQENTAMYFSDMERYAYEILKHENVAKVIRDNLQEVMIDEFQDTSKLQDTIIEMIASPNCIFRVGDTKQSIYRFRQAKPALMRSKLNESEKIVEETINSSMQSAKIILSRNYRSDARIIQFTNILFQKIMNVKESTEKYGEDDIVDWFPKNDSPDALIEFASYTPKNKTEIVSDDEDEDEDIKMIKANWIANKIIDTYNQELKLARKNDTTLPSFHDFAILLRSHGDKAYLKAAFEAKGIPYSIDTREGFYRSELCQTVIALCTAMLDEEADSALFACMVSNLYNYSDEEIAKEKIRLGSIKAVAKEFGIYDDLQMYKELADTYGIPRMLSELANHNTYFNRLNISQQSNFDYLFEMTVSAKYHSVAEFLNAL
;
A
#
# COMPACT_ATOMS: atom_id res chain seq x y z
N ALA A 1 20.65 -28.56 18.19
CA ALA A 1 19.29 -28.92 17.71
C ALA A 1 18.71 -27.81 16.83
N PHE A 2 18.70 -26.55 17.28
CA PHE A 2 18.15 -25.43 16.50
C PHE A 2 19.01 -25.14 15.25
N ASP A 3 20.33 -25.16 15.40
CA ASP A 3 21.26 -24.98 14.27
C ASP A 3 21.17 -26.14 13.25
N THR A 4 20.95 -27.37 13.73
CA THR A 4 20.67 -28.53 12.86
C THR A 4 19.36 -28.35 12.11
N PHE A 5 18.31 -27.86 12.77
CA PHE A 5 17.02 -27.55 12.17
C PHE A 5 17.13 -26.45 11.08
N LEU A 6 17.82 -25.35 11.37
CA LEU A 6 18.04 -24.28 10.40
C LEU A 6 18.85 -24.75 9.17
N ASN A 7 19.86 -25.59 9.39
CA ASN A 7 20.65 -26.15 8.29
C ASN A 7 19.78 -27.06 7.40
N ILE A 8 18.91 -27.88 7.99
CA ILE A 8 17.97 -28.73 7.21
C ILE A 8 16.99 -27.86 6.41
N ILE A 9 16.41 -26.81 7.01
CA ILE A 9 15.54 -25.88 6.28
C ILE A 9 16.28 -25.20 5.13
N GLN A 10 17.52 -24.77 5.35
CA GLN A 10 18.34 -24.14 4.31
C GLN A 10 18.67 -25.12 3.17
N THR A 11 18.97 -26.38 3.51
CA THR A 11 19.17 -27.45 2.52
C THR A 11 17.89 -27.70 1.72
N LEU A 12 16.76 -27.83 2.39
CA LEU A 12 15.44 -27.98 1.75
C LEU A 12 15.09 -26.82 0.84
N GLN A 13 15.36 -25.58 1.25
CA GLN A 13 15.12 -24.40 0.40
C GLN A 13 16.00 -24.44 -0.86
N ASN A 14 17.25 -24.84 -0.74
CA ASN A 14 18.17 -24.94 -1.87
C ASN A 14 17.82 -26.10 -2.83
N GLU A 15 17.34 -27.21 -2.31
CA GLU A 15 16.95 -28.38 -3.10
C GLU A 15 15.57 -28.23 -3.74
N LEU A 16 14.61 -27.60 -3.06
CA LEU A 16 13.24 -27.42 -3.55
C LEU A 16 13.06 -26.19 -4.45
N MET A 17 13.96 -25.22 -4.37
CA MET A 17 14.00 -24.03 -5.22
C MET A 17 15.39 -23.89 -5.86
N PRO A 18 15.81 -24.80 -6.75
CA PRO A 18 17.05 -24.62 -7.46
C PRO A 18 16.95 -23.37 -8.35
N GLU A 19 18.00 -22.55 -8.35
CA GLU A 19 18.11 -21.35 -9.19
C GLU A 19 18.07 -21.66 -10.70
N ASN A 20 18.14 -22.93 -11.08
CA ASN A 20 18.11 -23.38 -12.47
C ASN A 20 16.72 -23.93 -12.82
N GLU A 21 16.08 -23.33 -13.83
CA GLU A 21 14.75 -23.61 -14.37
C GLU A 21 14.47 -25.04 -14.87
N HIS A 22 15.37 -26.02 -14.66
CA HIS A 22 15.29 -27.34 -15.32
C HIS A 22 15.34 -28.55 -14.38
N SER A 23 15.29 -28.42 -13.07
CA SER A 23 15.14 -29.59 -12.21
C SER A 23 13.68 -29.97 -12.05
N ALA A 24 13.27 -31.01 -12.77
CA ALA A 24 11.95 -31.60 -12.55
C ALA A 24 11.87 -32.10 -11.11
N TYR A 25 10.81 -31.71 -10.38
CA TYR A 25 10.48 -32.27 -9.08
C TYR A 25 10.25 -33.76 -9.25
N THR A 26 11.14 -34.59 -8.69
CA THR A 26 11.10 -36.04 -8.82
C THR A 26 10.63 -36.68 -7.52
N PHE A 27 10.11 -37.92 -7.63
CA PHE A 27 9.74 -38.70 -6.45
C PHE A 27 10.95 -38.92 -5.51
N GLU A 28 12.15 -38.98 -6.04
CA GLU A 28 13.41 -39.09 -5.28
C GLU A 28 13.64 -37.85 -4.42
N ILE A 29 13.43 -36.64 -4.95
CA ILE A 29 13.49 -35.37 -4.20
C ILE A 29 12.45 -35.38 -3.08
N TYR A 30 11.21 -35.83 -3.36
CA TYR A 30 10.17 -35.98 -2.37
C TYR A 30 10.55 -36.96 -1.25
N GLN A 31 11.14 -38.10 -1.57
CA GLN A 31 11.62 -39.08 -0.59
C GLN A 31 12.75 -38.54 0.27
N ASN A 32 13.69 -37.81 -0.31
CA ASN A 32 14.76 -37.11 0.42
C ASN A 32 14.20 -36.07 1.38
N TYR A 33 13.26 -35.28 0.92
CA TYR A 33 12.54 -34.29 1.74
C TYR A 33 11.86 -34.95 2.93
N LYS A 34 11.17 -36.07 2.71
CA LYS A 34 10.47 -36.82 3.75
C LYS A 34 11.43 -37.41 4.79
N GLN A 35 12.56 -37.94 4.36
CA GLN A 35 13.58 -38.43 5.27
C GLN A 35 14.16 -37.30 6.14
N GLN A 36 14.42 -36.14 5.57
CA GLN A 36 14.90 -34.98 6.32
C GLN A 36 13.87 -34.48 7.34
N ILE A 37 12.60 -34.46 6.99
CA ILE A 37 11.53 -34.11 7.93
C ILE A 37 11.42 -35.13 9.06
N GLN A 38 11.55 -36.42 8.77
CA GLN A 38 11.58 -37.47 9.79
C GLN A 38 12.76 -37.29 10.75
N MET A 39 13.93 -36.95 10.23
CA MET A 39 15.10 -36.64 11.06
C MET A 39 14.88 -35.41 11.95
N MET A 40 14.09 -34.44 11.48
CA MET A 40 13.73 -33.26 12.27
C MET A 40 12.74 -33.64 13.39
N ASP A 41 11.74 -34.49 13.12
CA ASP A 41 10.79 -34.96 14.12
C ASP A 41 11.48 -35.80 15.21
N ASP A 42 12.45 -36.63 14.82
CA ASP A 42 13.27 -37.43 15.74
C ASP A 42 14.25 -36.60 16.56
N THR A 43 14.56 -35.37 16.12
CA THR A 43 15.45 -34.48 16.84
C THR A 43 14.77 -33.93 18.08
N LYS A 44 15.30 -34.25 19.27
CA LYS A 44 14.79 -33.72 20.54
C LYS A 44 14.96 -32.21 20.62
N LEU A 45 13.98 -31.47 20.11
CA LEU A 45 13.92 -30.03 20.30
C LEU A 45 13.76 -29.73 21.79
N SER A 46 14.66 -28.89 22.33
CA SER A 46 14.59 -28.50 23.74
C SER A 46 13.25 -27.84 24.05
N SER A 47 12.57 -28.34 25.08
CA SER A 47 11.32 -27.76 25.55
C SER A 47 11.61 -26.50 26.38
N TYR A 48 11.05 -25.38 26.01
CA TYR A 48 11.03 -24.20 26.87
C TYR A 48 9.99 -24.40 27.99
N LYS A 49 10.34 -24.02 29.23
CA LYS A 49 9.37 -24.01 30.34
C LYS A 49 8.31 -22.95 30.04
N LYS A 50 7.05 -23.37 29.89
CA LYS A 50 5.89 -22.49 29.58
C LYS A 50 5.78 -21.29 30.50
N GLU A 51 6.15 -21.48 31.77
CA GLU A 51 6.11 -20.45 32.82
C GLU A 51 7.05 -19.26 32.53
N ASN A 52 8.19 -19.52 31.90
CA ASN A 52 9.23 -18.50 31.67
C ASN A 52 9.17 -17.89 30.25
N TYR A 53 8.68 -18.66 29.28
CA TYR A 53 8.69 -18.26 27.87
C TYR A 53 7.43 -18.78 27.13
N PRO A 54 6.24 -18.23 27.43
CA PRO A 54 4.98 -18.76 26.89
C PRO A 54 4.85 -18.66 25.38
N GLU A 55 5.37 -17.60 24.77
CA GLU A 55 5.32 -17.41 23.32
C GLU A 55 6.24 -18.37 22.59
N HIS A 56 7.48 -18.53 23.06
CA HIS A 56 8.42 -19.51 22.49
C HIS A 56 7.90 -20.95 22.62
N ALA A 57 7.25 -21.28 23.74
CA ALA A 57 6.64 -22.58 23.94
C ALA A 57 5.49 -22.83 22.94
N ARG A 58 4.66 -21.82 22.65
CA ARG A 58 3.59 -21.90 21.64
C ARG A 58 4.15 -22.15 20.22
N VAL A 59 5.17 -21.39 19.83
CA VAL A 59 5.81 -21.56 18.52
C VAL A 59 6.41 -22.96 18.41
N MET A 60 7.11 -23.44 19.44
CA MET A 60 7.72 -24.76 19.45
C MET A 60 6.68 -25.89 19.44
N ASP A 61 5.56 -25.76 20.17
CA ASP A 61 4.48 -26.73 20.14
C ASP A 61 3.82 -26.77 18.75
N HIS A 62 3.63 -25.61 18.10
CA HIS A 62 3.10 -25.53 16.73
C HIS A 62 4.04 -26.18 15.72
N LEU A 63 5.34 -25.87 15.78
CA LEU A 63 6.35 -26.48 14.91
C LEU A 63 6.42 -28.00 15.07
N LYS A 64 6.39 -28.51 16.30
CA LYS A 64 6.36 -29.97 16.56
C LYS A 64 5.13 -30.62 15.96
N LYS A 65 3.95 -30.01 16.13
CA LYS A 65 2.71 -30.52 15.55
C LYS A 65 2.74 -30.54 14.03
N THR A 66 3.26 -29.45 13.41
CA THR A 66 3.39 -29.35 11.95
C THR A 66 4.36 -30.40 11.42
N LEU A 67 5.56 -30.53 12.02
CA LEU A 67 6.53 -31.55 11.63
C LEU A 67 5.99 -32.98 11.75
N LYS A 68 5.27 -33.26 12.84
CA LYS A 68 4.64 -34.55 13.02
C LYS A 68 3.60 -34.85 11.93
N ASN A 69 2.74 -33.88 11.60
CA ASN A 69 1.77 -34.04 10.53
C ASN A 69 2.45 -34.29 9.17
N MET A 70 3.52 -33.54 8.85
CA MET A 70 4.29 -33.72 7.63
C MET A 70 5.02 -35.06 7.55
N ALA A 71 5.53 -35.58 8.69
CA ALA A 71 6.18 -36.89 8.77
C ALA A 71 5.19 -38.05 8.64
N GLU A 72 3.94 -37.87 9.10
CA GLU A 72 2.86 -38.84 9.01
C GLU A 72 2.21 -38.93 7.63
N GLU A 73 2.41 -37.92 6.77
CA GLU A 73 1.90 -37.90 5.41
C GLU A 73 2.54 -39.04 4.59
N ARG A 74 1.68 -39.97 4.14
CA ARG A 74 2.11 -41.19 3.42
C ARG A 74 1.63 -41.11 1.98
N LEU A 75 2.46 -40.54 1.09
CA LEU A 75 2.29 -40.72 -0.33
C LEU A 75 3.13 -41.92 -0.78
N ASN A 76 2.55 -42.82 -1.53
CA ASN A 76 3.30 -43.82 -2.28
C ASN A 76 3.69 -43.26 -3.64
N GLU A 77 4.48 -44.00 -4.41
CA GLU A 77 4.96 -43.55 -5.72
C GLU A 77 3.81 -43.35 -6.70
N ASP A 78 2.81 -44.22 -6.68
CA ASP A 78 1.65 -44.15 -7.56
C ASP A 78 0.78 -42.91 -7.25
N ASP A 79 0.53 -42.63 -5.96
CA ASP A 79 -0.16 -41.42 -5.51
C ASP A 79 0.60 -40.17 -5.91
N PHE A 80 1.94 -40.14 -5.71
CA PHE A 80 2.78 -39.01 -6.11
C PHE A 80 2.73 -38.78 -7.62
N VAL A 81 2.82 -39.83 -8.43
CA VAL A 81 2.75 -39.75 -9.90
C VAL A 81 1.36 -39.28 -10.36
N SER A 82 0.30 -39.75 -9.69
CA SER A 82 -1.07 -39.30 -9.96
C SER A 82 -1.24 -37.81 -9.63
N ASP A 83 -0.83 -37.38 -8.44
CA ASP A 83 -0.91 -35.99 -8.00
C ASP A 83 -0.05 -35.07 -8.87
N ALA A 84 1.16 -35.52 -9.25
CA ALA A 84 2.03 -34.78 -10.16
C ALA A 84 1.43 -34.63 -11.56
N ARG A 85 0.70 -35.66 -12.04
CA ARG A 85 0.00 -35.61 -13.34
C ARG A 85 -1.16 -34.62 -13.27
N ASP A 86 -1.97 -34.66 -12.21
CA ASP A 86 -3.11 -33.75 -12.02
C ASP A 86 -2.63 -32.31 -11.84
N ALA A 87 -1.58 -32.11 -11.02
CA ALA A 87 -0.92 -30.82 -10.89
C ALA A 87 -0.36 -30.30 -12.23
N SER A 88 0.22 -31.17 -13.06
CA SER A 88 0.72 -30.81 -14.39
C SER A 88 -0.39 -30.31 -15.31
N ILE A 89 -1.57 -30.94 -15.27
CA ILE A 89 -2.73 -30.52 -16.08
C ILE A 89 -3.18 -29.12 -15.64
N ILE A 90 -3.35 -28.92 -14.30
CA ILE A 90 -3.76 -27.64 -13.73
C ILE A 90 -2.71 -26.56 -14.04
N ASN A 91 -1.43 -26.84 -13.82
CA ASN A 91 -0.35 -25.90 -14.11
C ASN A 91 -0.27 -25.54 -15.59
N THR A 92 -0.45 -26.51 -16.49
CA THR A 92 -0.50 -26.26 -17.94
C THR A 92 -1.67 -25.34 -18.30
N ALA A 93 -2.85 -25.58 -17.73
CA ALA A 93 -4.02 -24.72 -17.93
C ALA A 93 -3.78 -23.29 -17.42
N LEU A 94 -3.19 -23.13 -16.21
CA LEU A 94 -2.83 -21.84 -15.63
C LEU A 94 -1.79 -21.10 -16.48
N ILE A 95 -0.75 -21.78 -16.96
CA ILE A 95 0.27 -21.20 -17.85
C ILE A 95 -0.37 -20.73 -19.15
N ASN A 96 -1.25 -21.53 -19.74
CA ASN A 96 -1.94 -21.15 -20.98
C ASN A 96 -2.86 -19.95 -20.74
N LEU A 97 -3.62 -19.94 -19.63
CA LEU A 97 -4.45 -18.80 -19.24
C LEU A 97 -3.61 -17.53 -19.07
N ALA A 98 -2.49 -17.63 -18.37
CA ALA A 98 -1.58 -16.50 -18.16
C ALA A 98 -1.02 -15.98 -19.49
N LYS A 99 -0.60 -16.88 -20.42
CA LYS A 99 -0.14 -16.51 -21.76
C LYS A 99 -1.22 -15.80 -22.57
N HIS A 100 -2.44 -16.33 -22.59
CA HIS A 100 -3.57 -15.71 -23.29
C HIS A 100 -3.92 -14.34 -22.69
N THR A 101 -3.97 -14.25 -21.37
CA THR A 101 -4.22 -12.97 -20.69
C THR A 101 -3.16 -11.93 -21.05
N TYR A 102 -1.89 -12.31 -20.99
CA TYR A 102 -0.78 -11.43 -21.41
C TYR A 102 -0.91 -10.97 -22.87
N GLN A 103 -1.17 -11.91 -23.81
CA GLN A 103 -1.35 -11.59 -25.22
C GLN A 103 -2.53 -10.63 -25.45
N ASN A 104 -3.65 -10.85 -24.76
CA ASN A 104 -4.80 -9.95 -24.83
C ASN A 104 -4.48 -8.56 -24.26
N CYS A 105 -3.78 -8.48 -23.12
CA CYS A 105 -3.34 -7.20 -22.58
C CYS A 105 -2.43 -6.45 -23.57
N VAL A 106 -1.49 -7.14 -24.21
CA VAL A 106 -0.62 -6.52 -25.23
C VAL A 106 -1.45 -6.00 -26.42
N ARG A 107 -2.39 -6.81 -26.92
CA ARG A 107 -3.28 -6.41 -28.02
C ARG A 107 -4.12 -5.18 -27.67
N ILE A 108 -4.78 -5.19 -26.51
CA ILE A 108 -5.61 -4.07 -26.03
C ILE A 108 -4.77 -2.79 -25.89
N LYS A 109 -3.55 -2.91 -25.34
CA LYS A 109 -2.64 -1.76 -25.24
C LYS A 109 -2.24 -1.21 -26.60
N GLN A 110 -1.99 -2.06 -27.58
CA GLN A 110 -1.66 -1.65 -28.94
C GLN A 110 -2.86 -0.97 -29.64
N GLU A 111 -4.07 -1.54 -29.51
CA GLU A 111 -5.30 -0.97 -30.06
C GLU A 111 -5.61 0.41 -29.48
N ASN A 112 -5.34 0.62 -28.19
CA ASN A 112 -5.58 1.89 -27.50
C ASN A 112 -4.37 2.83 -27.49
N THR A 113 -3.26 2.47 -28.13
CA THR A 113 -2.00 3.24 -28.11
C THR A 113 -1.58 3.57 -26.66
N ALA A 114 -1.73 2.60 -25.76
CA ALA A 114 -1.50 2.76 -24.31
C ALA A 114 -0.31 1.91 -23.84
N MET A 115 0.40 2.39 -22.83
CA MET A 115 1.51 1.68 -22.18
C MET A 115 1.41 1.85 -20.67
N TYR A 116 1.79 0.81 -19.92
CA TYR A 116 2.06 0.93 -18.49
C TYR A 116 3.50 1.40 -18.25
N PHE A 117 3.78 1.95 -17.07
CA PHE A 117 5.14 2.34 -16.70
C PHE A 117 6.14 1.17 -16.80
N SER A 118 5.72 -0.02 -16.42
CA SER A 118 6.54 -1.24 -16.56
C SER A 118 6.85 -1.63 -18.01
N ASP A 119 5.98 -1.28 -18.95
CA ASP A 119 6.27 -1.48 -20.38
C ASP A 119 7.35 -0.52 -20.86
N MET A 120 7.32 0.74 -20.37
CA MET A 120 8.32 1.74 -20.73
C MET A 120 9.72 1.30 -20.27
N GLU A 121 9.85 0.82 -19.05
CA GLU A 121 11.11 0.29 -18.52
C GLU A 121 11.61 -0.92 -19.34
N ARG A 122 10.71 -1.84 -19.64
CA ARG A 122 11.04 -3.02 -20.45
C ARG A 122 11.48 -2.65 -21.87
N TYR A 123 10.77 -1.74 -22.52
CA TYR A 123 11.13 -1.29 -23.86
C TYR A 123 12.44 -0.50 -23.86
N ALA A 124 12.66 0.35 -22.84
CA ALA A 124 13.94 1.04 -22.68
C ALA A 124 15.10 0.04 -22.58
N TYR A 125 14.95 -1.00 -21.75
CA TYR A 125 15.95 -2.07 -21.63
C TYR A 125 16.19 -2.80 -22.94
N GLU A 126 15.12 -3.19 -23.68
CA GLU A 126 15.27 -3.89 -24.96
C GLU A 126 15.95 -3.01 -26.04
N ILE A 127 15.61 -1.73 -26.10
CA ILE A 127 16.24 -0.76 -27.01
C ILE A 127 17.72 -0.56 -26.67
N LEU A 128 18.05 -0.47 -25.39
CA LEU A 128 19.43 -0.25 -24.92
C LEU A 128 20.33 -1.47 -25.09
N LYS A 129 19.81 -2.67 -25.33
CA LYS A 129 20.62 -3.84 -25.77
C LYS A 129 21.33 -3.59 -27.09
N HIS A 130 20.84 -2.67 -27.90
CA HIS A 130 21.52 -2.24 -29.12
C HIS A 130 22.62 -1.24 -28.74
N GLU A 131 23.88 -1.69 -28.76
CA GLU A 131 25.04 -0.90 -28.30
C GLU A 131 25.19 0.45 -29.01
N ASN A 132 24.84 0.52 -30.29
CA ASN A 132 24.83 1.79 -31.05
C ASN A 132 23.86 2.82 -30.44
N VAL A 133 22.71 2.39 -29.90
CA VAL A 133 21.74 3.27 -29.25
C VAL A 133 22.24 3.67 -27.86
N ALA A 134 22.66 2.70 -27.05
CA ALA A 134 23.20 2.95 -25.71
C ALA A 134 24.41 3.90 -25.77
N LYS A 135 25.29 3.73 -26.77
CA LYS A 135 26.46 4.58 -26.97
C LYS A 135 26.07 6.03 -27.28
N VAL A 136 25.10 6.26 -28.18
CA VAL A 136 24.63 7.62 -28.49
C VAL A 136 24.11 8.32 -27.24
N ILE A 137 23.40 7.61 -26.37
CA ILE A 137 22.89 8.17 -25.12
C ILE A 137 24.05 8.48 -24.16
N ARG A 138 24.96 7.51 -23.96
CA ARG A 138 26.15 7.68 -23.08
C ARG A 138 27.02 8.86 -23.51
N ASP A 139 27.27 9.00 -24.81
CA ASP A 139 28.12 10.07 -25.33
C ASP A 139 27.49 11.49 -25.14
N ASN A 140 26.18 11.55 -24.90
CA ASN A 140 25.47 12.80 -24.64
C ASN A 140 25.24 13.08 -23.13
N LEU A 141 25.54 12.13 -22.24
CA LEU A 141 25.38 12.28 -20.80
C LEU A 141 26.76 12.52 -20.13
N GLN A 142 26.89 13.60 -19.37
CA GLN A 142 28.09 13.88 -18.58
C GLN A 142 28.03 13.17 -17.24
N GLU A 143 26.87 13.21 -16.57
CA GLU A 143 26.64 12.61 -15.27
C GLU A 143 25.21 12.05 -15.20
N VAL A 144 25.05 10.95 -14.43
CA VAL A 144 23.76 10.35 -14.09
C VAL A 144 23.62 10.39 -12.58
N MET A 145 22.65 11.14 -12.10
CA MET A 145 22.37 11.30 -10.67
C MET A 145 21.05 10.61 -10.32
N ILE A 146 21.07 9.77 -9.28
CA ILE A 146 19.91 9.00 -8.83
C ILE A 146 19.68 9.32 -7.36
N ASP A 147 18.51 9.84 -7.07
CA ASP A 147 18.01 10.02 -5.71
C ASP A 147 17.17 8.82 -5.27
N GLU A 148 17.04 8.59 -3.96
CA GLU A 148 16.30 7.48 -3.35
C GLU A 148 16.69 6.10 -3.95
N PHE A 149 17.99 5.89 -4.19
CA PHE A 149 18.49 4.70 -4.89
C PHE A 149 18.10 3.38 -4.22
N GLN A 150 17.82 3.36 -2.90
CA GLN A 150 17.33 2.17 -2.19
C GLN A 150 15.97 1.66 -2.73
N ASP A 151 15.21 2.51 -3.42
CA ASP A 151 13.92 2.15 -4.00
C ASP A 151 13.99 1.74 -5.48
N THR A 152 15.22 1.60 -5.99
CA THR A 152 15.49 1.19 -7.38
C THR A 152 15.33 -0.31 -7.56
N SER A 153 14.66 -0.73 -8.64
CA SER A 153 14.59 -2.13 -9.07
C SER A 153 15.84 -2.57 -9.81
N LYS A 154 16.05 -3.89 -9.94
CA LYS A 154 17.21 -4.41 -10.71
C LYS A 154 17.16 -4.01 -12.18
N LEU A 155 15.96 -3.93 -12.79
CA LEU A 155 15.78 -3.50 -14.17
C LEU A 155 16.19 -2.03 -14.35
N GLN A 156 15.72 -1.15 -13.45
CA GLN A 156 16.09 0.27 -13.46
C GLN A 156 17.59 0.47 -13.28
N ASP A 157 18.23 -0.21 -12.31
CA ASP A 157 19.69 -0.14 -12.13
C ASP A 157 20.44 -0.61 -13.38
N THR A 158 19.96 -1.69 -14.03
CA THR A 158 20.55 -2.17 -15.29
C THR A 158 20.42 -1.13 -16.40
N ILE A 159 19.27 -0.51 -16.56
CA ILE A 159 19.06 0.57 -17.55
C ILE A 159 20.00 1.73 -17.29
N ILE A 160 20.14 2.16 -16.03
CA ILE A 160 21.07 3.22 -15.62
C ILE A 160 22.51 2.86 -15.99
N GLU A 161 22.96 1.64 -15.68
CA GLU A 161 24.31 1.19 -16.03
C GLU A 161 24.55 1.12 -17.55
N MET A 162 23.51 0.86 -18.35
CA MET A 162 23.61 0.86 -19.80
C MET A 162 23.78 2.24 -20.41
N ILE A 163 23.18 3.27 -19.81
CA ILE A 163 23.21 4.65 -20.33
C ILE A 163 24.30 5.52 -19.72
N ALA A 164 24.95 5.07 -18.64
CA ALA A 164 25.98 5.82 -17.96
C ALA A 164 27.37 5.42 -18.44
N SER A 165 28.25 6.39 -18.57
CA SER A 165 29.68 6.14 -18.74
C SER A 165 30.31 5.64 -17.42
N PRO A 166 31.38 4.83 -17.45
CA PRO A 166 32.10 4.48 -16.24
C PRO A 166 32.47 5.72 -15.41
N ASN A 167 32.28 5.67 -14.11
CA ASN A 167 32.60 6.75 -13.15
C ASN A 167 31.73 8.03 -13.27
N CYS A 168 30.61 7.98 -14.01
CA CYS A 168 29.68 9.12 -14.17
C CYS A 168 28.36 8.91 -13.43
N ILE A 169 28.27 7.97 -12.48
CA ILE A 169 27.02 7.71 -11.75
C ILE A 169 27.17 8.17 -10.31
N PHE A 170 26.27 9.03 -9.90
CA PHE A 170 26.11 9.49 -8.53
C PHE A 170 24.81 8.97 -7.94
N ARG A 171 24.86 8.17 -6.87
CA ARG A 171 23.73 7.56 -6.21
C ARG A 171 23.56 8.12 -4.81
N VAL A 172 22.36 8.56 -4.48
CA VAL A 172 21.99 9.01 -3.12
C VAL A 172 20.87 8.13 -2.60
N GLY A 173 20.90 7.79 -1.33
CA GLY A 173 19.86 6.99 -0.70
C GLY A 173 20.23 6.52 0.69
N ASP A 174 19.29 5.83 1.32
CA ASP A 174 19.44 5.22 2.63
C ASP A 174 18.72 3.86 2.64
N THR A 175 19.45 2.76 2.73
CA THR A 175 18.89 1.40 2.70
C THR A 175 17.82 1.16 3.77
N LYS A 176 17.90 1.87 4.90
CA LYS A 176 16.95 1.79 6.01
C LYS A 176 15.59 2.41 5.70
N GLN A 177 15.53 3.32 4.71
CA GLN A 177 14.31 4.01 4.28
C GLN A 177 13.58 3.30 3.14
N SER A 178 14.05 2.13 2.69
CA SER A 178 13.40 1.38 1.62
C SER A 178 12.04 0.83 2.05
N ILE A 179 10.97 1.27 1.41
CA ILE A 179 9.59 0.87 1.68
C ILE A 179 8.86 0.34 0.43
N TYR A 180 9.51 0.32 -0.74
CA TYR A 180 8.90 -0.04 -2.03
C TYR A 180 9.24 -1.46 -2.51
N ARG A 181 9.46 -2.41 -1.59
CA ARG A 181 9.72 -3.81 -1.95
C ARG A 181 8.62 -4.41 -2.83
N PHE A 182 7.37 -4.03 -2.61
CA PHE A 182 6.22 -4.46 -3.43
C PHE A 182 6.27 -3.92 -4.88
N ARG A 183 7.10 -2.91 -5.15
CA ARG A 183 7.45 -2.41 -6.50
C ARG A 183 8.77 -2.97 -7.01
N GLN A 184 9.24 -4.09 -6.44
CA GLN A 184 10.50 -4.75 -6.80
C GLN A 184 11.77 -3.95 -6.44
N ALA A 185 11.65 -2.94 -5.56
CA ALA A 185 12.83 -2.26 -5.02
C ALA A 185 13.76 -3.27 -4.32
N LYS A 186 15.07 -3.11 -4.56
CA LYS A 186 16.10 -3.99 -4.01
C LYS A 186 17.18 -3.18 -3.26
N PRO A 187 17.00 -2.89 -1.97
CA PRO A 187 18.01 -2.19 -1.16
C PRO A 187 19.38 -2.86 -1.16
N ALA A 188 19.41 -4.17 -1.41
CA ALA A 188 20.66 -4.92 -1.57
C ALA A 188 21.56 -4.38 -2.68
N LEU A 189 21.01 -3.76 -3.73
CA LEU A 189 21.80 -3.11 -4.78
C LEU A 189 22.64 -1.96 -4.20
N MET A 190 22.01 -1.10 -3.40
CA MET A 190 22.73 -0.01 -2.73
C MET A 190 23.77 -0.54 -1.76
N ARG A 191 23.44 -1.56 -0.96
CA ARG A 191 24.39 -2.20 -0.04
C ARG A 191 25.62 -2.74 -0.76
N SER A 192 25.43 -3.43 -1.89
CA SER A 192 26.55 -3.92 -2.69
C SER A 192 27.47 -2.78 -3.10
N LYS A 193 26.90 -1.72 -3.66
CA LYS A 193 27.67 -0.53 -4.09
C LYS A 193 28.39 0.15 -2.92
N LEU A 194 27.76 0.26 -1.75
CA LEU A 194 28.38 0.83 -0.55
C LEU A 194 29.54 -0.03 -0.04
N ASN A 195 29.42 -1.36 -0.10
CA ASN A 195 30.46 -2.27 0.33
C ASN A 195 31.66 -2.30 -0.63
N GLU A 196 31.42 -2.07 -1.91
CA GLU A 196 32.43 -2.02 -2.96
C GLU A 196 33.15 -0.66 -3.00
N SER A 197 32.62 0.36 -2.31
CA SER A 197 33.13 1.75 -2.38
C SER A 197 34.01 2.09 -1.19
N GLU A 198 35.10 2.85 -1.43
CA GLU A 198 35.96 3.37 -0.40
C GLU A 198 35.34 4.58 0.31
N LYS A 199 35.38 4.61 1.64
CA LYS A 199 34.89 5.74 2.42
C LYS A 199 35.81 6.94 2.29
N ILE A 200 35.27 8.08 1.86
CA ILE A 200 36.00 9.35 1.86
C ILE A 200 35.98 9.90 3.30
N VAL A 201 37.20 10.07 3.85
CA VAL A 201 37.40 10.76 5.11
C VAL A 201 38.23 12.00 4.79
N GLU A 202 37.67 13.20 5.03
CA GLU A 202 38.27 14.48 4.68
C GLU A 202 38.45 14.67 3.16
N GLU A 203 37.79 15.58 2.56
CA GLU A 203 37.80 16.19 1.21
C GLU A 203 38.85 15.68 0.16
N THR A 204 39.59 14.62 0.41
CA THR A 204 40.61 14.09 -0.49
C THR A 204 40.10 12.93 -1.31
N ILE A 205 39.50 13.23 -2.46
CA ILE A 205 39.28 12.24 -3.50
C ILE A 205 40.64 11.91 -4.13
N ASN A 206 41.11 10.69 -3.91
CA ASN A 206 42.32 10.20 -4.59
C ASN A 206 41.97 9.82 -6.04
N SER A 207 42.70 10.31 -7.02
CA SER A 207 42.47 10.02 -8.44
C SER A 207 42.57 8.53 -8.82
N SER A 208 43.04 7.66 -7.92
CA SER A 208 43.09 6.21 -8.10
C SER A 208 41.79 5.49 -7.61
N MET A 209 40.85 6.16 -6.95
CA MET A 209 39.61 5.56 -6.49
C MET A 209 38.72 5.21 -7.66
N GLN A 210 38.29 3.94 -7.74
CA GLN A 210 37.32 3.49 -8.74
C GLN A 210 35.87 3.81 -8.32
N SER A 211 35.58 3.77 -7.04
CA SER A 211 34.30 4.17 -6.45
C SER A 211 34.51 4.70 -5.04
N ALA A 212 33.66 5.66 -4.65
CA ALA A 212 33.77 6.31 -3.35
C ALA A 212 32.38 6.43 -2.70
N LYS A 213 32.33 6.35 -1.36
CA LYS A 213 31.12 6.64 -0.58
C LYS A 213 31.33 7.81 0.36
N ILE A 214 30.33 8.67 0.41
CA ILE A 214 30.26 9.81 1.33
C ILE A 214 29.11 9.55 2.31
N ILE A 215 29.40 9.59 3.60
CA ILE A 215 28.39 9.42 4.65
C ILE A 215 27.87 10.79 5.05
N LEU A 216 26.55 11.02 4.85
CA LEU A 216 25.88 12.24 5.25
C LEU A 216 25.36 12.08 6.69
N SER A 217 26.22 12.40 7.67
CA SER A 217 25.94 12.21 9.09
C SER A 217 25.17 13.36 9.74
N ARG A 218 24.99 14.51 9.07
CA ARG A 218 24.38 15.68 9.71
C ARG A 218 23.00 15.97 9.13
N ASN A 219 22.01 16.04 10.03
CA ASN A 219 20.62 16.41 9.72
C ASN A 219 20.42 17.92 9.98
N TYR A 220 19.91 18.61 8.97
CA TYR A 220 19.63 20.07 9.01
C TYR A 220 18.12 20.37 9.13
N ARG A 221 17.28 19.33 9.12
CA ARG A 221 15.82 19.47 9.09
C ARG A 221 15.20 19.38 10.48
N SER A 222 15.60 18.38 11.26
CA SER A 222 14.91 18.00 12.49
C SER A 222 15.58 18.56 13.72
N ASP A 223 14.81 18.71 14.80
CA ASP A 223 15.31 19.08 16.11
C ASP A 223 16.25 18.00 16.69
N ALA A 224 17.21 18.43 17.49
CA ALA A 224 18.21 17.57 18.10
C ALA A 224 17.63 16.40 18.89
N ARG A 225 16.55 16.61 19.64
CA ARG A 225 15.91 15.56 20.46
C ARG A 225 15.22 14.51 19.62
N ILE A 226 14.64 14.89 18.49
CA ILE A 226 14.07 13.93 17.54
C ILE A 226 15.16 13.04 16.99
N ILE A 227 16.31 13.62 16.61
CA ILE A 227 17.45 12.87 16.08
C ILE A 227 18.04 11.94 17.14
N GLN A 228 18.25 12.43 18.36
CA GLN A 228 18.75 11.62 19.48
C GLN A 228 17.81 10.44 19.77
N PHE A 229 16.50 10.71 19.82
CA PHE A 229 15.50 9.67 20.01
C PHE A 229 15.53 8.63 18.89
N THR A 230 15.60 9.09 17.64
CA THR A 230 15.70 8.22 16.44
C THR A 230 16.93 7.33 16.52
N ASN A 231 18.11 7.88 16.82
CA ASN A 231 19.33 7.10 16.98
C ASN A 231 19.19 6.01 18.06
N ILE A 232 18.69 6.38 19.26
CA ILE A 232 18.50 5.43 20.36
C ILE A 232 17.51 4.33 20.00
N LEU A 233 16.38 4.70 19.40
CA LEU A 233 15.36 3.75 19.01
C LEU A 233 15.86 2.75 17.98
N PHE A 234 16.46 3.24 16.89
CA PHE A 234 16.89 2.38 15.79
C PHE A 234 18.12 1.55 16.14
N GLN A 235 19.03 2.04 17.00
CA GLN A 235 20.08 1.19 17.55
C GLN A 235 19.53 -0.03 18.30
N LYS A 236 18.37 0.12 18.97
CA LYS A 236 17.73 -0.99 19.71
C LYS A 236 16.95 -1.93 18.81
N ILE A 237 16.13 -1.41 17.92
CA ILE A 237 15.19 -2.24 17.14
C ILE A 237 15.82 -2.84 15.89
N MET A 238 16.83 -2.20 15.29
CA MET A 238 17.48 -2.71 14.09
C MET A 238 18.67 -3.61 14.34
N ASN A 239 19.23 -3.63 15.56
CA ASN A 239 20.38 -4.47 15.88
C ASN A 239 20.01 -5.85 16.46
N VAL A 240 18.73 -6.24 16.36
CA VAL A 240 18.29 -7.60 16.67
C VAL A 240 18.85 -8.59 15.64
N LYS A 241 19.02 -9.86 16.05
CA LYS A 241 19.72 -10.90 15.27
C LYS A 241 19.08 -11.11 13.88
N GLU A 242 17.77 -11.02 13.81
CA GLU A 242 16.95 -11.29 12.62
C GLU A 242 16.90 -10.12 11.63
N SER A 243 17.40 -8.95 12.00
CA SER A 243 17.38 -7.79 11.12
C SER A 243 18.41 -7.93 10.00
N THR A 244 17.97 -7.71 8.76
CA THR A 244 18.84 -7.66 7.58
C THR A 244 19.63 -6.36 7.47
N GLU A 245 19.11 -5.27 8.05
CA GLU A 245 19.78 -3.98 8.17
C GLU A 245 20.23 -3.78 9.61
N LYS A 246 21.47 -3.36 9.79
CA LYS A 246 22.03 -3.01 11.10
C LYS A 246 22.19 -1.50 11.20
N TYR A 247 21.99 -0.96 12.39
CA TYR A 247 22.25 0.44 12.69
C TYR A 247 23.64 0.58 13.29
N GLY A 248 24.63 0.89 12.44
CA GLY A 248 26.03 1.00 12.82
C GLY A 248 26.48 2.44 13.07
N GLU A 249 27.80 2.63 13.17
CA GLU A 249 28.41 3.96 13.40
C GLU A 249 28.16 4.92 12.23
N ASP A 250 28.17 4.43 11.00
CA ASP A 250 27.90 5.22 9.80
C ASP A 250 26.43 5.67 9.70
N ASP A 251 25.54 5.09 10.50
CA ASP A 251 24.10 5.40 10.51
C ASP A 251 23.71 6.42 11.58
N ILE A 252 24.62 6.69 12.53
CA ILE A 252 24.37 7.69 13.59
C ILE A 252 24.33 9.07 12.96
N VAL A 253 23.23 9.77 13.20
CA VAL A 253 22.98 11.09 12.63
C VAL A 253 23.18 12.15 13.71
N ASP A 254 23.98 13.17 13.39
CA ASP A 254 24.15 14.38 14.17
C ASP A 254 23.11 15.43 13.75
N TRP A 255 22.91 16.42 14.62
CA TRP A 255 22.03 17.56 14.33
C TRP A 255 22.82 18.84 14.07
N PHE A 256 22.19 19.75 13.36
CA PHE A 256 22.76 21.09 13.18
C PHE A 256 22.56 21.89 14.48
N PRO A 257 23.59 22.51 15.04
CA PRO A 257 23.54 23.16 16.39
C PRO A 257 22.42 24.21 16.56
N LYS A 258 21.98 24.85 15.47
CA LYS A 258 20.85 25.80 15.53
C LYS A 258 19.47 25.15 15.71
N ASN A 259 19.40 23.83 15.57
CA ASN A 259 18.16 23.05 15.70
C ASN A 259 18.04 22.42 17.11
N ASP A 260 18.80 22.90 18.08
CA ASP A 260 18.67 22.42 19.46
C ASP A 260 17.65 23.30 20.20
N SER A 261 16.43 22.79 20.32
CA SER A 261 15.35 23.44 21.04
C SER A 261 15.20 22.81 22.43
N PRO A 262 15.32 23.62 23.52
CA PRO A 262 15.15 23.08 24.87
C PRO A 262 13.73 22.61 25.17
N ASP A 263 12.75 23.04 24.37
CA ASP A 263 11.32 22.75 24.57
C ASP A 263 10.83 21.56 23.74
N ALA A 264 11.68 20.97 22.87
CA ALA A 264 11.32 19.80 22.10
C ALA A 264 11.05 18.60 23.02
N LEU A 265 9.92 17.93 22.82
CA LEU A 265 9.46 16.84 23.66
C LEU A 265 9.13 15.60 22.84
N ILE A 266 9.55 14.44 23.31
CA ILE A 266 9.13 13.14 22.77
C ILE A 266 8.16 12.51 23.76
N GLU A 267 6.94 12.29 23.33
CA GLU A 267 5.90 11.70 24.17
C GLU A 267 5.47 10.33 23.65
N PHE A 268 5.22 9.41 24.55
CA PHE A 268 4.63 8.11 24.28
C PHE A 268 3.28 7.99 24.94
N ALA A 269 2.28 7.59 24.20
CA ALA A 269 0.99 7.25 24.74
C ALA A 269 0.63 5.81 24.37
N SER A 270 0.14 5.05 25.35
CA SER A 270 -0.38 3.71 25.14
C SER A 270 -1.79 3.61 25.70
N TYR A 271 -2.66 2.93 24.99
CA TYR A 271 -4.00 2.62 25.44
C TYR A 271 -4.11 1.12 25.70
N THR A 272 -4.55 0.78 26.92
CA THR A 272 -4.86 -0.60 27.30
C THR A 272 -6.34 -0.66 27.67
N PRO A 273 -7.17 -1.44 26.95
CA PRO A 273 -8.58 -1.63 27.31
C PRO A 273 -8.70 -2.21 28.72
N LYS A 274 -9.61 -1.66 29.52
CA LYS A 274 -9.75 -2.05 30.95
C LYS A 274 -10.26 -3.47 31.18
N ASN A 275 -10.85 -4.13 30.19
CA ASN A 275 -11.48 -5.46 30.28
C ASN A 275 -10.96 -6.41 29.19
N LYS A 276 -9.76 -6.97 29.38
CA LYS A 276 -9.31 -8.18 28.67
C LYS A 276 -9.35 -9.41 29.59
N THR A 277 -10.41 -9.57 30.34
CA THR A 277 -10.75 -10.84 31.00
C THR A 277 -12.07 -11.30 30.40
N GLU A 278 -11.97 -12.37 29.60
CA GLU A 278 -13.11 -13.18 29.14
C GLU A 278 -13.97 -12.64 28.01
N ILE A 279 -13.43 -12.28 26.84
CA ILE A 279 -14.26 -12.40 25.63
C ILE A 279 -13.35 -12.76 24.45
N VAL A 280 -13.43 -14.00 24.02
CA VAL A 280 -13.19 -14.43 22.65
C VAL A 280 -14.50 -14.16 21.93
N SER A 281 -14.72 -12.96 21.46
CA SER A 281 -15.73 -12.62 20.47
C SER A 281 -15.03 -11.88 19.36
N ASP A 282 -15.27 -12.31 18.13
CA ASP A 282 -14.89 -11.59 16.90
C ASP A 282 -15.79 -10.34 16.73
N ASP A 283 -15.80 -9.45 17.71
CA ASP A 283 -16.61 -8.24 17.67
C ASP A 283 -15.81 -7.13 16.97
N GLU A 284 -16.12 -6.90 15.71
CA GLU A 284 -15.66 -5.76 14.90
C GLU A 284 -15.95 -4.43 15.61
N ASP A 285 -17.02 -4.35 16.41
CA ASP A 285 -17.47 -3.16 17.15
C ASP A 285 -16.46 -2.70 18.24
N GLU A 286 -15.76 -3.62 18.95
CA GLU A 286 -14.75 -3.22 19.96
C GLU A 286 -13.51 -2.57 19.32
N ASP A 287 -13.15 -2.99 18.11
CA ASP A 287 -12.00 -2.44 17.40
C ASP A 287 -12.31 -1.03 16.87
N GLU A 288 -13.55 -0.73 16.55
CA GLU A 288 -14.02 0.59 16.13
C GLU A 288 -14.01 1.59 17.29
N ASP A 289 -14.44 1.20 18.46
CA ASP A 289 -14.40 2.04 19.67
C ASP A 289 -12.96 2.42 20.04
N ILE A 290 -12.01 1.49 19.95
CA ILE A 290 -10.60 1.74 20.21
C ILE A 290 -10.01 2.73 19.20
N LYS A 291 -10.35 2.62 17.92
CA LYS A 291 -9.90 3.54 16.88
C LYS A 291 -10.44 4.94 17.10
N MET A 292 -11.72 5.06 17.50
CA MET A 292 -12.33 6.35 17.81
C MET A 292 -11.71 6.99 19.06
N ILE A 293 -11.42 6.20 20.12
CA ILE A 293 -10.74 6.68 21.33
C ILE A 293 -9.37 7.23 20.98
N LYS A 294 -8.59 6.52 20.17
CA LYS A 294 -7.27 6.97 19.69
C LYS A 294 -7.38 8.26 18.88
N ALA A 295 -8.34 8.33 17.96
CA ALA A 295 -8.56 9.50 17.11
C ALA A 295 -8.92 10.75 17.96
N ASN A 296 -9.80 10.60 18.95
CA ASN A 296 -10.18 11.66 19.86
C ASN A 296 -9.01 12.11 20.74
N TRP A 297 -8.17 11.17 21.19
CA TRP A 297 -6.96 11.52 21.96
C TRP A 297 -5.98 12.35 21.11
N ILE A 298 -5.72 11.94 19.86
CA ILE A 298 -4.87 12.68 18.93
C ILE A 298 -5.42 14.09 18.69
N ALA A 299 -6.72 14.21 18.42
CA ALA A 299 -7.37 15.50 18.21
C ALA A 299 -7.26 16.43 19.43
N ASN A 300 -7.47 15.91 20.64
CA ASN A 300 -7.25 16.68 21.87
C ASN A 300 -5.79 17.13 22.02
N LYS A 301 -4.83 16.22 21.76
CA LYS A 301 -3.41 16.53 21.86
C LYS A 301 -2.98 17.64 20.89
N ILE A 302 -3.52 17.64 19.67
CA ILE A 302 -3.28 18.71 18.69
C ILE A 302 -3.81 20.04 19.22
N ILE A 303 -5.05 20.09 19.76
CA ILE A 303 -5.64 21.31 20.31
C ILE A 303 -4.82 21.81 21.53
N ASP A 304 -4.48 20.91 22.45
CA ASP A 304 -3.69 21.25 23.62
C ASP A 304 -2.33 21.83 23.24
N THR A 305 -1.67 21.22 22.26
CA THR A 305 -0.37 21.69 21.76
C THR A 305 -0.52 23.02 20.99
N TYR A 306 -1.56 23.17 20.18
CA TYR A 306 -1.85 24.43 19.46
C TYR A 306 -2.08 25.60 20.41
N ASN A 307 -2.77 25.35 21.53
CA ASN A 307 -3.09 26.39 22.54
C ASN A 307 -1.92 26.72 23.49
N GLN A 308 -0.84 25.91 23.49
CA GLN A 308 0.31 26.10 24.38
C GLN A 308 1.29 27.09 23.79
N GLU A 309 1.09 28.14 23.22
CA GLU A 309 2.04 29.16 22.72
C GLU A 309 3.48 28.63 22.46
N LEU A 310 3.61 27.42 21.93
CA LEU A 310 4.89 26.82 21.60
C LEU A 310 5.55 27.61 20.46
N LYS A 311 6.73 28.15 20.70
CA LYS A 311 7.50 28.87 19.67
C LYS A 311 8.18 27.84 18.78
N LEU A 312 7.75 27.75 17.54
CA LEU A 312 8.42 26.92 16.52
C LEU A 312 9.62 27.69 15.97
N ALA A 313 10.82 27.12 16.09
CA ALA A 313 12.01 27.66 15.45
C ALA A 313 11.95 27.38 13.94
N ARG A 314 11.51 28.32 13.14
CA ARG A 314 11.70 28.33 11.69
C ARG A 314 12.96 29.10 11.34
N LYS A 315 13.57 28.79 10.23
CA LYS A 315 14.91 29.19 9.73
C LYS A 315 15.41 30.60 10.11
N ASN A 316 14.58 31.55 10.51
CA ASN A 316 14.94 32.89 10.98
C ASN A 316 13.88 33.54 11.88
N ASP A 317 12.82 32.83 12.28
CA ASP A 317 11.72 33.46 13.04
C ASP A 317 11.07 32.45 14.01
N THR A 318 10.73 32.93 15.20
CA THR A 318 9.89 32.16 16.16
C THR A 318 8.44 32.51 15.87
N THR A 319 7.71 31.60 15.22
CA THR A 319 6.27 31.75 14.98
C THR A 319 5.47 30.84 15.89
N LEU A 320 4.26 31.27 16.25
CA LEU A 320 3.29 30.40 16.93
C LEU A 320 2.91 29.23 16.01
N PRO A 321 2.60 28.05 16.56
CA PRO A 321 2.16 26.92 15.77
C PRO A 321 0.86 27.23 15.03
N SER A 322 0.77 26.72 13.80
CA SER A 322 -0.45 26.70 13.01
C SER A 322 -0.85 25.25 12.75
N PHE A 323 -2.09 24.97 12.35
CA PHE A 323 -2.51 23.61 12.04
C PHE A 323 -1.70 22.97 10.90
N HIS A 324 -1.05 23.77 10.04
CA HIS A 324 -0.13 23.29 9.01
C HIS A 324 1.18 22.68 9.55
N ASP A 325 1.50 22.92 10.82
CA ASP A 325 2.72 22.42 11.42
C ASP A 325 2.55 21.02 12.04
N PHE A 326 1.32 20.48 12.04
CA PHE A 326 1.02 19.15 12.53
C PHE A 326 0.93 18.14 11.38
N ALA A 327 1.56 16.98 11.56
CA ALA A 327 1.46 15.86 10.64
C ALA A 327 1.19 14.57 11.41
N ILE A 328 0.31 13.72 10.86
CA ILE A 328 -0.03 12.42 11.42
C ILE A 328 0.38 11.34 10.44
N LEU A 329 1.25 10.44 10.88
CA LEU A 329 1.67 9.28 10.10
C LEU A 329 0.89 8.05 10.58
N LEU A 330 0.24 7.36 9.65
CA LEU A 330 -0.55 6.16 9.91
C LEU A 330 0.07 4.95 9.22
N ARG A 331 0.01 3.81 9.87
CA ARG A 331 0.46 2.55 9.27
C ARG A 331 -0.50 2.07 8.16
N SER A 332 -1.80 2.30 8.33
CA SER A 332 -2.84 1.87 7.40
C SER A 332 -3.87 2.97 7.15
N HIS A 333 -4.63 2.83 6.07
CA HIS A 333 -5.69 3.78 5.72
C HIS A 333 -6.94 3.64 6.59
N GLY A 334 -7.12 2.50 7.30
CA GLY A 334 -8.33 2.20 8.07
C GLY A 334 -8.65 3.22 9.18
N ASP A 335 -7.62 3.86 9.74
CA ASP A 335 -7.81 4.82 10.84
C ASP A 335 -8.20 6.24 10.36
N LYS A 336 -8.15 6.51 9.05
CA LYS A 336 -8.42 7.85 8.49
C LYS A 336 -9.84 8.34 8.75
N ALA A 337 -10.84 7.47 8.64
CA ALA A 337 -12.24 7.83 8.84
C ALA A 337 -12.50 8.31 10.28
N TYR A 338 -11.91 7.63 11.26
CA TYR A 338 -12.05 7.98 12.69
C TYR A 338 -11.34 9.30 13.01
N LEU A 339 -10.16 9.54 12.43
CA LEU A 339 -9.46 10.82 12.57
C LEU A 339 -10.26 11.96 11.95
N LYS A 340 -10.82 11.75 10.76
CA LYS A 340 -11.68 12.72 10.08
C LYS A 340 -12.86 13.11 10.98
N ALA A 341 -13.60 12.13 11.49
CA ALA A 341 -14.74 12.36 12.37
C ALA A 341 -14.34 13.12 13.66
N ALA A 342 -13.21 12.75 14.29
CA ALA A 342 -12.71 13.41 15.47
C ALA A 342 -12.30 14.88 15.21
N PHE A 343 -11.72 15.18 14.04
CA PHE A 343 -11.31 16.52 13.64
C PHE A 343 -12.50 17.40 13.29
N GLU A 344 -13.47 16.88 12.55
CA GLU A 344 -14.73 17.57 12.24
C GLU A 344 -15.48 17.94 13.52
N ALA A 345 -15.62 17.00 14.46
CA ALA A 345 -16.26 17.23 15.76
C ALA A 345 -15.60 18.35 16.60
N LYS A 346 -14.29 18.61 16.37
CA LYS A 346 -13.51 19.60 17.11
C LYS A 346 -13.14 20.85 16.31
N GLY A 347 -13.59 20.95 15.05
CA GLY A 347 -13.29 22.08 14.18
C GLY A 347 -11.80 22.18 13.79
N ILE A 348 -11.04 21.06 13.81
CA ILE A 348 -9.64 21.04 13.39
C ILE A 348 -9.60 20.97 11.85
N PRO A 349 -8.99 21.94 11.16
CA PRO A 349 -8.79 21.84 9.72
C PRO A 349 -7.79 20.73 9.41
N TYR A 350 -8.08 19.92 8.39
CA TYR A 350 -7.24 18.79 8.01
C TYR A 350 -7.10 18.66 6.49
N SER A 351 -6.02 18.01 6.08
CA SER A 351 -5.83 17.53 4.71
C SER A 351 -5.50 16.04 4.78
N ILE A 352 -6.33 15.20 4.17
CA ILE A 352 -6.15 13.75 4.13
C ILE A 352 -5.95 13.35 2.67
N ASP A 353 -4.82 12.69 2.38
CA ASP A 353 -4.63 12.02 1.10
C ASP A 353 -5.55 10.78 1.05
N THR A 354 -6.77 11.00 0.63
CA THR A 354 -7.74 9.93 0.36
C THR A 354 -7.43 9.38 -1.02
N ARG A 355 -6.76 8.23 -1.06
CA ARG A 355 -6.71 7.39 -2.26
C ARG A 355 -8.00 6.59 -2.44
N GLU A 356 -9.13 7.11 -2.00
CA GLU A 356 -10.42 6.66 -2.49
C GLU A 356 -10.44 7.03 -3.97
N GLY A 357 -10.29 6.02 -4.82
CA GLY A 357 -10.29 6.24 -6.26
C GLY A 357 -11.58 6.99 -6.62
N PHE A 358 -11.50 7.89 -7.58
CA PHE A 358 -12.63 8.68 -8.11
C PHE A 358 -13.93 7.87 -8.16
N TYR A 359 -13.89 6.64 -8.66
CA TYR A 359 -15.04 5.73 -8.78
C TYR A 359 -15.63 5.25 -7.44
N ARG A 360 -14.90 5.34 -6.33
CA ARG A 360 -15.39 5.02 -4.97
C ARG A 360 -15.86 6.24 -4.20
N SER A 361 -15.74 7.43 -4.78
CA SER A 361 -16.24 8.64 -4.15
C SER A 361 -17.76 8.56 -3.99
N GLU A 362 -18.27 9.17 -2.93
CA GLU A 362 -19.72 9.25 -2.64
C GLU A 362 -20.51 9.77 -3.85
N LEU A 363 -19.98 10.77 -4.55
CA LEU A 363 -20.57 11.30 -5.78
C LEU A 363 -20.74 10.22 -6.86
N CYS A 364 -19.65 9.49 -7.16
CA CYS A 364 -19.74 8.44 -8.19
C CYS A 364 -20.67 7.31 -7.76
N GLN A 365 -20.68 6.93 -6.48
CA GLN A 365 -21.59 5.93 -5.96
C GLN A 365 -23.05 6.39 -6.07
N THR A 366 -23.35 7.68 -5.83
CA THR A 366 -24.68 8.26 -6.05
C THR A 366 -25.09 8.17 -7.52
N VAL A 367 -24.19 8.51 -8.45
CA VAL A 367 -24.46 8.43 -9.89
C VAL A 367 -24.62 6.97 -10.36
N ILE A 368 -23.81 6.05 -9.84
CA ILE A 368 -23.94 4.60 -10.11
C ILE A 368 -25.30 4.10 -9.63
N ALA A 369 -25.72 4.46 -8.42
CA ALA A 369 -27.02 4.09 -7.88
C ALA A 369 -28.17 4.62 -8.73
N LEU A 370 -28.11 5.89 -9.15
CA LEU A 370 -29.10 6.50 -10.06
C LEU A 370 -29.15 5.75 -11.40
N CYS A 371 -28.02 5.53 -12.04
CA CYS A 371 -27.97 4.82 -13.31
C CYS A 371 -28.51 3.38 -13.19
N THR A 372 -28.18 2.70 -12.08
CA THR A 372 -28.70 1.36 -11.81
C THR A 372 -30.21 1.37 -11.64
N ALA A 373 -30.75 2.31 -10.84
CA ALA A 373 -32.18 2.44 -10.63
C ALA A 373 -32.94 2.85 -11.89
N MET A 374 -32.33 3.62 -12.80
CA MET A 374 -32.92 3.95 -14.11
C MET A 374 -33.01 2.73 -15.04
N LEU A 375 -32.08 1.79 -14.93
CA LEU A 375 -32.04 0.58 -15.77
C LEU A 375 -32.87 -0.56 -15.19
N ASP A 376 -32.91 -0.67 -13.85
CA ASP A 376 -33.65 -1.70 -13.13
C ASP A 376 -34.50 -1.05 -12.01
N GLU A 377 -35.77 -0.87 -12.28
CA GLU A 377 -36.71 -0.27 -11.35
C GLU A 377 -37.03 -1.14 -10.12
N GLU A 378 -36.61 -2.41 -10.14
CA GLU A 378 -36.77 -3.35 -9.03
C GLU A 378 -35.47 -3.47 -8.18
N ALA A 379 -34.42 -2.72 -8.51
CA ALA A 379 -33.18 -2.71 -7.76
C ALA A 379 -33.33 -1.96 -6.42
N ASP A 380 -33.93 -2.61 -5.43
CA ASP A 380 -34.21 -2.05 -4.09
C ASP A 380 -32.97 -1.39 -3.45
N SER A 381 -31.79 -2.00 -3.61
CA SER A 381 -30.52 -1.46 -3.07
C SER A 381 -30.11 -0.14 -3.74
N ALA A 382 -30.30 -0.02 -5.06
CA ALA A 382 -30.00 1.20 -5.79
C ALA A 382 -30.97 2.31 -5.46
N LEU A 383 -32.28 2.00 -5.38
CA LEU A 383 -33.30 2.95 -4.94
C LEU A 383 -33.05 3.45 -3.52
N PHE A 384 -32.69 2.54 -2.60
CA PHE A 384 -32.33 2.91 -1.23
C PHE A 384 -31.09 3.81 -1.20
N ALA A 385 -30.04 3.44 -1.93
CA ALA A 385 -28.82 4.25 -2.02
C ALA A 385 -29.08 5.65 -2.60
N CYS A 386 -29.98 5.78 -3.57
CA CYS A 386 -30.42 7.10 -4.05
C CYS A 386 -31.07 7.91 -2.93
N MET A 387 -32.03 7.33 -2.20
CA MET A 387 -32.78 8.02 -1.14
C MET A 387 -31.89 8.57 -0.04
N VAL A 388 -30.90 7.78 0.42
CA VAL A 388 -29.97 8.19 1.49
C VAL A 388 -28.83 9.09 1.01
N SER A 389 -28.61 9.19 -0.30
CA SER A 389 -27.54 10.00 -0.87
C SER A 389 -27.72 11.49 -0.59
N ASN A 390 -26.63 12.26 -0.70
CA ASN A 390 -26.66 13.74 -0.60
C ASN A 390 -27.60 14.42 -1.63
N LEU A 391 -28.04 13.68 -2.63
CA LEU A 391 -29.00 14.21 -3.63
C LEU A 391 -30.38 14.40 -3.01
N TYR A 392 -30.88 13.37 -2.30
CA TYR A 392 -32.25 13.36 -1.72
C TYR A 392 -32.27 13.52 -0.20
N ASN A 393 -31.23 12.97 0.49
CA ASN A 393 -30.97 13.16 1.92
C ASN A 393 -32.09 12.70 2.87
N TYR A 394 -32.76 11.58 2.53
CA TYR A 394 -33.69 10.94 3.45
C TYR A 394 -32.95 10.10 4.48
N SER A 395 -33.45 10.06 5.71
CA SER A 395 -32.90 9.22 6.75
C SER A 395 -33.36 7.75 6.64
N ASP A 396 -32.56 6.83 7.12
CA ASP A 396 -32.92 5.41 7.18
C ASP A 396 -34.21 5.16 7.95
N GLU A 397 -34.49 5.97 8.99
CA GLU A 397 -35.71 5.89 9.80
C GLU A 397 -36.95 6.30 8.99
N GLU A 398 -36.89 7.37 8.21
CA GLU A 398 -37.97 7.82 7.34
C GLU A 398 -38.27 6.76 6.28
N ILE A 399 -37.25 6.23 5.62
CA ILE A 399 -37.40 5.20 4.60
C ILE A 399 -37.98 3.91 5.22
N ALA A 400 -37.50 3.49 6.37
CA ALA A 400 -37.99 2.28 7.05
C ALA A 400 -39.45 2.41 7.46
N LYS A 401 -39.83 3.57 8.02
CA LYS A 401 -41.22 3.87 8.39
C LYS A 401 -42.17 3.80 7.17
N GLU A 402 -41.78 4.44 6.09
CA GLU A 402 -42.59 4.44 4.88
C GLU A 402 -42.61 3.05 4.20
N LYS A 403 -41.51 2.30 4.25
CA LYS A 403 -41.48 0.91 3.76
C LYS A 403 -42.45 0.01 4.50
N ILE A 404 -42.57 0.17 5.83
CA ILE A 404 -43.55 -0.57 6.62
C ILE A 404 -44.96 -0.22 6.19
N ARG A 405 -45.24 1.06 5.90
CA ARG A 405 -46.54 1.55 5.45
C ARG A 405 -46.88 1.10 4.03
N LEU A 406 -45.95 1.16 3.11
CA LEU A 406 -46.18 1.01 1.67
C LEU A 406 -45.79 -0.39 1.13
N GLY A 407 -45.08 -1.17 1.89
CA GLY A 407 -44.75 -2.57 1.61
C GLY A 407 -43.47 -2.82 0.75
N SER A 408 -42.97 -1.83 0.01
CA SER A 408 -41.77 -2.00 -0.82
C SER A 408 -40.96 -0.70 -0.94
N ILE A 409 -39.66 -0.83 -1.20
CA ILE A 409 -38.76 0.30 -1.44
C ILE A 409 -39.17 1.08 -2.70
N LYS A 410 -39.58 0.39 -3.73
CA LYS A 410 -40.13 1.04 -4.96
C LYS A 410 -41.35 1.91 -4.67
N ALA A 411 -42.26 1.48 -3.80
CA ALA A 411 -43.41 2.28 -3.41
C ALA A 411 -43.00 3.52 -2.61
N VAL A 412 -41.96 3.41 -1.75
CA VAL A 412 -41.37 4.56 -1.04
C VAL A 412 -40.74 5.54 -2.03
N ALA A 413 -39.96 5.06 -2.99
CA ALA A 413 -39.34 5.91 -4.01
C ALA A 413 -40.41 6.69 -4.85
N LYS A 414 -41.52 6.07 -5.13
CA LYS A 414 -42.69 6.75 -5.79
C LYS A 414 -43.32 7.82 -4.89
N GLU A 415 -43.55 7.51 -3.63
CA GLU A 415 -44.11 8.45 -2.66
C GLU A 415 -43.24 9.69 -2.45
N PHE A 416 -41.90 9.50 -2.50
CA PHE A 416 -40.90 10.56 -2.36
C PHE A 416 -40.64 11.32 -3.66
N GLY A 417 -41.30 10.96 -4.78
CA GLY A 417 -41.10 11.60 -6.09
C GLY A 417 -39.83 11.20 -6.82
N ILE A 418 -38.98 10.34 -6.22
CA ILE A 418 -37.70 9.93 -6.80
C ILE A 418 -37.88 9.14 -8.08
N TYR A 419 -38.98 8.37 -8.16
CA TYR A 419 -39.30 7.59 -9.34
C TYR A 419 -39.57 8.48 -10.57
N ASP A 420 -40.24 9.60 -10.39
CA ASP A 420 -40.51 10.57 -11.45
C ASP A 420 -39.22 11.25 -11.92
N ASP A 421 -38.32 11.57 -10.97
CA ASP A 421 -36.98 12.11 -11.28
C ASP A 421 -36.17 11.12 -12.10
N LEU A 422 -36.15 9.82 -11.72
CA LEU A 422 -35.42 8.79 -12.45
C LEU A 422 -35.93 8.63 -13.89
N GLN A 423 -37.24 8.71 -14.11
CA GLN A 423 -37.82 8.68 -15.44
C GLN A 423 -37.42 9.92 -16.27
N MET A 424 -37.44 11.08 -15.66
CA MET A 424 -36.97 12.33 -16.28
C MET A 424 -35.47 12.23 -16.66
N TYR A 425 -34.63 11.78 -15.76
CA TYR A 425 -33.21 11.63 -16.04
C TYR A 425 -32.95 10.63 -17.16
N LYS A 426 -33.67 9.52 -17.19
CA LYS A 426 -33.58 8.53 -18.24
C LYS A 426 -33.98 9.10 -19.59
N GLU A 427 -35.09 9.85 -19.65
CA GLU A 427 -35.57 10.52 -20.87
C GLU A 427 -34.56 11.55 -21.38
N LEU A 428 -33.95 12.33 -20.46
CA LEU A 428 -32.89 13.28 -20.80
C LEU A 428 -31.65 12.59 -21.35
N ALA A 429 -31.23 11.49 -20.71
CA ALA A 429 -30.07 10.70 -21.17
C ALA A 429 -30.33 10.11 -22.56
N ASP A 430 -31.51 9.52 -22.80
CA ASP A 430 -31.85 8.86 -24.05
C ASP A 430 -32.04 9.87 -25.19
N THR A 431 -32.55 11.07 -24.89
CA THR A 431 -32.87 12.09 -25.90
C THR A 431 -31.70 13.00 -26.21
N TYR A 432 -30.96 13.45 -25.17
CA TYR A 432 -29.94 14.51 -25.27
C TYR A 432 -28.57 14.05 -24.84
N GLY A 433 -28.43 12.81 -24.38
CA GLY A 433 -27.18 12.22 -23.91
C GLY A 433 -26.86 12.45 -22.42
N ILE A 434 -25.90 11.68 -21.94
CA ILE A 434 -25.47 11.66 -20.52
C ILE A 434 -25.06 13.06 -19.99
N PRO A 435 -24.34 13.91 -20.75
CA PRO A 435 -23.99 15.25 -20.27
C PRO A 435 -25.22 16.10 -19.91
N ARG A 436 -26.31 15.99 -20.66
CA ARG A 436 -27.54 16.73 -20.36
C ARG A 436 -28.22 16.21 -19.08
N MET A 437 -28.24 14.90 -18.89
CA MET A 437 -28.74 14.28 -17.66
C MET A 437 -27.92 14.76 -16.44
N LEU A 438 -26.60 14.75 -16.51
CA LEU A 438 -25.74 15.24 -15.42
C LEU A 438 -25.93 16.74 -15.16
N SER A 439 -26.12 17.54 -16.18
CA SER A 439 -26.41 18.97 -16.02
C SER A 439 -27.72 19.20 -15.25
N GLU A 440 -28.76 18.41 -15.52
CA GLU A 440 -30.02 18.47 -14.78
C GLU A 440 -29.84 18.00 -13.34
N LEU A 441 -29.09 16.91 -13.13
CA LEU A 441 -28.73 16.40 -11.81
C LEU A 441 -28.02 17.47 -10.96
N ALA A 442 -27.07 18.21 -11.55
CA ALA A 442 -26.37 19.32 -10.88
C ALA A 442 -27.32 20.39 -10.35
N ASN A 443 -28.38 20.67 -11.11
CA ASN A 443 -29.38 21.69 -10.78
C ASN A 443 -30.44 21.18 -9.79
N HIS A 444 -30.62 19.87 -9.65
CA HIS A 444 -31.63 19.29 -8.78
C HIS A 444 -31.49 19.76 -7.34
N ASN A 445 -32.44 20.50 -6.82
CA ASN A 445 -32.41 21.09 -5.48
C ASN A 445 -31.06 21.75 -5.12
N THR A 446 -30.42 22.40 -6.09
CA THR A 446 -29.06 22.98 -5.93
C THR A 446 -28.00 22.00 -5.53
N TYR A 447 -28.11 20.74 -5.96
CA TYR A 447 -27.22 19.64 -5.56
C TYR A 447 -25.74 19.98 -5.68
N PHE A 448 -25.31 20.51 -6.84
CA PHE A 448 -23.90 20.88 -7.07
C PHE A 448 -23.39 21.87 -6.01
N ASN A 449 -24.19 22.83 -5.60
CA ASN A 449 -23.81 23.84 -4.60
C ASN A 449 -23.71 23.28 -3.18
N ARG A 450 -24.31 22.12 -2.92
CA ARG A 450 -24.21 21.43 -1.62
C ARG A 450 -22.97 20.54 -1.53
N LEU A 451 -22.32 20.23 -2.64
CA LEU A 451 -21.09 19.45 -2.69
C LEU A 451 -19.92 20.27 -2.14
N ASN A 452 -19.01 19.59 -1.44
CA ASN A 452 -17.74 20.22 -1.06
C ASN A 452 -16.83 20.41 -2.29
N ILE A 453 -15.76 21.19 -2.17
CA ILE A 453 -14.85 21.54 -3.29
C ILE A 453 -14.30 20.28 -3.98
N SER A 454 -13.94 19.24 -3.24
CA SER A 454 -13.44 17.98 -3.81
C SER A 454 -14.52 17.24 -4.60
N GLN A 455 -15.73 17.19 -4.07
CA GLN A 455 -16.88 16.58 -4.76
C GLN A 455 -17.29 17.38 -6.00
N GLN A 456 -17.24 18.72 -5.96
CA GLN A 456 -17.48 19.57 -7.14
C GLN A 456 -16.43 19.28 -8.23
N SER A 457 -15.15 19.20 -7.87
CA SER A 457 -14.08 18.84 -8.81
C SER A 457 -14.28 17.43 -9.40
N ASN A 458 -14.72 16.47 -8.60
CA ASN A 458 -15.07 15.14 -9.08
C ASN A 458 -16.28 15.18 -10.03
N PHE A 459 -17.27 16.04 -9.77
CA PHE A 459 -18.42 16.20 -10.63
C PHE A 459 -18.02 16.80 -11.99
N ASP A 460 -17.19 17.83 -11.99
CA ASP A 460 -16.65 18.44 -13.22
C ASP A 460 -15.88 17.41 -14.05
N TYR A 461 -15.03 16.61 -13.39
CA TYR A 461 -14.32 15.54 -14.07
C TYR A 461 -15.25 14.48 -14.67
N LEU A 462 -16.28 14.06 -13.92
CA LEU A 462 -17.29 13.13 -14.41
C LEU A 462 -18.03 13.71 -15.64
N PHE A 463 -18.38 14.98 -15.60
CA PHE A 463 -19.02 15.67 -16.69
C PHE A 463 -18.12 15.73 -17.93
N GLU A 464 -16.86 16.14 -17.79
CA GLU A 464 -15.89 16.16 -18.88
C GLU A 464 -15.66 14.78 -19.51
N MET A 465 -15.62 13.74 -18.68
CA MET A 465 -15.50 12.35 -19.13
C MET A 465 -16.68 11.97 -20.04
N THR A 466 -17.91 12.37 -19.68
CA THR A 466 -19.10 12.06 -20.51
C THR A 466 -19.14 12.84 -21.81
N VAL A 467 -18.67 14.08 -21.81
CA VAL A 467 -18.55 14.90 -23.04
C VAL A 467 -17.51 14.31 -23.99
N SER A 468 -16.39 13.83 -23.45
CA SER A 468 -15.27 13.29 -24.22
C SER A 468 -15.56 11.91 -24.80
N ALA A 469 -16.14 11.01 -24.00
CA ALA A 469 -16.37 9.61 -24.38
C ALA A 469 -17.64 9.38 -25.22
N LYS A 470 -18.60 10.34 -25.22
CA LYS A 470 -19.86 10.31 -26.01
C LYS A 470 -20.65 9.00 -25.81
N TYR A 471 -20.91 8.63 -24.57
CA TYR A 471 -21.75 7.46 -24.26
C TYR A 471 -23.14 7.55 -24.90
N HIS A 472 -23.57 6.47 -25.52
CA HIS A 472 -24.83 6.42 -26.27
C HIS A 472 -26.03 5.96 -25.43
N SER A 473 -25.78 5.43 -24.22
CA SER A 473 -26.83 4.97 -23.32
C SER A 473 -26.40 5.03 -21.86
N VAL A 474 -27.38 5.02 -20.95
CA VAL A 474 -27.13 4.92 -19.50
C VAL A 474 -26.38 3.63 -19.15
N ALA A 475 -26.69 2.51 -19.86
CA ALA A 475 -26.02 1.24 -19.63
C ALA A 475 -24.52 1.28 -20.02
N GLU A 476 -24.18 1.92 -21.14
CA GLU A 476 -22.78 2.10 -21.54
C GLU A 476 -22.02 2.99 -20.57
N PHE A 477 -22.64 4.05 -20.10
CA PHE A 477 -22.06 4.94 -19.10
C PHE A 477 -21.86 4.24 -17.75
N LEU A 478 -22.86 3.48 -17.28
CA LEU A 478 -22.73 2.70 -16.04
C LEU A 478 -21.60 1.66 -16.09
N ASN A 479 -21.40 1.03 -17.25
CA ASN A 479 -20.28 0.08 -17.43
C ASN A 479 -18.90 0.76 -17.44
N ALA A 480 -18.83 2.06 -17.66
CA ALA A 480 -17.59 2.84 -17.66
C ALA A 480 -17.25 3.41 -16.26
N LEU A 481 -18.25 3.48 -15.37
CA LEU A 481 -18.13 3.86 -13.98
C LEU A 481 -17.74 2.65 -13.10
#